data_d388a36ff1d4686cf6c3f2eb8e1ead67
#
_entry.id   d388a36ff1d4686cf6c3f2eb8e1ead67
#
_cell.length_a   1.000
_cell.length_b   1.000
_cell.length_c   1.000
_cell.angle_alpha   90.00
_cell.angle_beta   90.00
_cell.angle_gamma   90.00
#
_symmetry.space_group_name_H-M   'P 1'
#
loop_
_entity.id
_entity.type
_entity.pdbx_description
1 polymer ?
#
loop_
_entity_poly.entity_id
_entity_poly.type
_entity_poly.pdbx_seq_one_letter_code
_entity_poly.pdbx_strand_id
1 'polypeptide(L)'
;MKSRFLSLILLTVMIPAMALRVAGADNKKENSQRQYLPIQKLMNTFQVISGYYVDTVNEPHVVDEAIKAMLHTLDPHSTYSDAEATRALTEPLQGNFSGIGIQFNMLDDTVKVIQTVVGGPSEKVGILAGDRIMTANDTAISGVKMPQADVMKRLRGPKGSIVKIGALRRGTPGMIYFTIERDDIPTYSVNAAYMADDNTGYIKVTLFGETTAKELAEAIEKLRKQGMTDLILDLEDNGGGYLQAAIDMASMLLDDDALIVYTEGRVQPATYYKAAKALTKFDGRLVVTVNQYSASASEILSGAVQDNDRGVIVGRRTFGKGLVQRPIPFPDGSMIRLTTARYYTPSGRLIQKPYKPGEEEDYELDIVHRYEAGEFSSADSVHFDESMLKRTLHNGRKVYGGGGIMPDSFVPVDTSYYSNYYRDLVAKAVISRFSLTYVDEHRRQLKHDWPTEKAFVDGFKVSSAMIDSITALGQREGVKLDSAQLAVSRPAIELIVKGLVGRDIFEQSTYYRVVNPIDPIYRRALDIINDEKTYGDLLDGKKEKE
;
A
#
# COMPACT_ATOMS: atom_id res chain seq x y z
N MET A 1 41.07 0.45 -72.14
CA MET A 1 42.13 1.31 -71.54
C MET A 1 41.89 1.50 -70.06
N LYS A 2 42.89 1.10 -69.30
CA LYS A 2 43.17 1.44 -67.88
C LYS A 2 42.17 1.06 -66.79
N SER A 3 42.42 -0.11 -66.22
CA SER A 3 42.46 -0.56 -64.85
C SER A 3 42.64 0.53 -63.78
N ARG A 4 41.90 0.45 -62.67
CA ARG A 4 42.42 0.78 -61.34
C ARG A 4 41.76 -0.10 -60.28
N PHE A 5 42.53 -1.04 -59.77
CA PHE A 5 42.35 -1.76 -58.47
C PHE A 5 42.30 -0.74 -57.33
N LEU A 6 41.40 -0.92 -56.39
CA LEU A 6 41.52 -0.27 -55.09
C LEU A 6 41.60 -1.35 -54.01
N SER A 7 42.76 -1.40 -53.39
CA SER A 7 43.12 -2.34 -52.32
C SER A 7 42.40 -1.99 -51.04
N LEU A 8 41.81 -3.01 -50.40
CA LEU A 8 41.27 -2.96 -49.05
C LEU A 8 42.42 -2.99 -48.07
N ILE A 9 42.64 -1.92 -47.33
CA ILE A 9 43.62 -1.87 -46.21
C ILE A 9 42.87 -2.26 -44.94
N LEU A 10 43.20 -3.46 -44.44
CA LEU A 10 42.82 -3.91 -43.09
C LEU A 10 43.69 -3.16 -42.08
N LEU A 11 43.11 -2.25 -41.31
CA LEU A 11 43.81 -1.55 -40.22
C LEU A 11 43.65 -2.39 -38.94
N THR A 12 44.64 -3.23 -38.66
CA THR A 12 44.82 -3.91 -37.36
C THR A 12 45.45 -2.89 -36.39
N VAL A 13 44.66 -2.43 -35.43
CA VAL A 13 45.19 -1.64 -34.31
C VAL A 13 45.83 -2.59 -33.31
N MET A 14 47.14 -2.71 -33.33
CA MET A 14 47.96 -3.33 -32.28
C MET A 14 48.06 -2.36 -31.10
N ILE A 15 47.52 -2.75 -29.95
CA ILE A 15 47.84 -2.08 -28.67
C ILE A 15 49.05 -2.83 -28.06
N PRO A 16 50.14 -2.13 -27.73
CA PRO A 16 51.30 -2.79 -27.13
C PRO A 16 51.03 -3.20 -25.68
N ALA A 17 51.18 -4.47 -25.40
CA ALA A 17 51.17 -4.99 -24.06
C ALA A 17 52.47 -4.65 -23.34
N MET A 18 52.44 -3.72 -22.40
CA MET A 18 53.53 -3.48 -21.45
C MET A 18 53.51 -4.57 -20.37
N ALA A 19 54.42 -5.50 -20.47
CA ALA A 19 54.61 -6.55 -19.48
C ALA A 19 55.41 -6.01 -18.29
N LEU A 20 54.75 -5.75 -17.17
CA LEU A 20 55.40 -5.61 -15.86
C LEU A 20 55.36 -6.94 -15.16
N ARG A 21 56.51 -7.57 -15.00
CA ARG A 21 56.68 -8.78 -14.14
C ARG A 21 56.67 -8.32 -12.69
N VAL A 22 55.65 -8.78 -11.93
CA VAL A 22 55.68 -8.81 -10.46
C VAL A 22 55.36 -10.24 -10.04
N ALA A 23 56.34 -10.87 -9.42
CA ALA A 23 56.21 -12.21 -8.82
C ALA A 23 55.30 -12.11 -7.58
N GLY A 24 54.22 -12.90 -7.54
CA GLY A 24 53.32 -13.01 -6.39
C GLY A 24 51.83 -12.86 -6.69
N ALA A 25 51.38 -12.98 -7.94
CA ALA A 25 50.02 -12.60 -8.34
C ALA A 25 49.11 -13.72 -8.90
N ASP A 26 49.51 -14.99 -8.79
CA ASP A 26 48.77 -16.06 -9.50
C ASP A 26 47.36 -16.32 -8.96
N ASN A 27 47.10 -16.14 -7.67
CA ASN A 27 45.77 -16.34 -7.10
C ASN A 27 44.80 -15.14 -7.33
N LYS A 28 45.35 -13.94 -7.58
CA LYS A 28 44.50 -12.76 -7.91
C LYS A 28 44.12 -12.69 -9.38
N LYS A 29 44.92 -13.24 -10.29
CA LYS A 29 44.62 -13.25 -11.73
C LYS A 29 43.49 -14.24 -12.11
N GLU A 30 43.47 -15.42 -11.50
CA GLU A 30 42.39 -16.41 -11.74
C GLU A 30 41.02 -15.86 -11.30
N ASN A 31 40.94 -15.15 -10.16
CA ASN A 31 39.71 -14.51 -9.70
C ASN A 31 39.29 -13.32 -10.56
N SER A 32 40.19 -12.53 -11.10
CA SER A 32 39.85 -11.40 -11.99
C SER A 32 39.40 -11.89 -13.37
N GLN A 33 39.98 -12.92 -13.94
CA GLN A 33 39.53 -13.49 -15.22
C GLN A 33 38.15 -14.16 -15.12
N ARG A 34 37.85 -14.86 -14.00
CA ARG A 34 36.50 -15.40 -13.75
C ARG A 34 35.43 -14.32 -13.56
N GLN A 35 35.82 -13.15 -13.09
CA GLN A 35 34.88 -12.03 -12.85
C GLN A 35 34.48 -11.27 -14.14
N TYR A 36 35.34 -11.23 -15.15
CA TYR A 36 35.10 -10.51 -16.41
C TYR A 36 34.30 -11.34 -17.45
N LEU A 37 34.47 -12.64 -17.50
CA LEU A 37 33.83 -13.51 -18.50
C LEU A 37 32.28 -13.41 -18.56
N PRO A 38 31.52 -13.43 -17.45
CA PRO A 38 30.05 -13.35 -17.50
C PRO A 38 29.56 -12.02 -18.07
N ILE A 39 30.18 -10.90 -17.72
CA ILE A 39 29.81 -9.57 -18.22
C ILE A 39 30.06 -9.46 -19.71
N GLN A 40 31.25 -9.90 -20.18
CA GLN A 40 31.59 -9.91 -21.61
C GLN A 40 30.65 -10.80 -22.40
N LYS A 41 30.28 -11.97 -21.87
CA LYS A 41 29.31 -12.87 -22.50
C LYS A 41 27.95 -12.17 -22.68
N LEU A 42 27.44 -11.48 -21.66
CA LEU A 42 26.19 -10.74 -21.72
C LEU A 42 26.24 -9.63 -22.76
N MET A 43 27.29 -8.79 -22.76
CA MET A 43 27.49 -7.70 -23.72
C MET A 43 27.61 -8.23 -25.16
N ASN A 44 28.41 -9.27 -25.39
CA ASN A 44 28.56 -9.87 -26.71
C ASN A 44 27.24 -10.48 -27.21
N THR A 45 26.47 -11.13 -26.33
CA THR A 45 25.16 -11.66 -26.69
C THR A 45 24.22 -10.56 -27.15
N PHE A 46 24.15 -9.45 -26.40
CA PHE A 46 23.34 -8.30 -26.79
C PHE A 46 23.76 -7.71 -28.14
N GLN A 47 25.08 -7.53 -28.38
CA GLN A 47 25.60 -7.02 -29.66
C GLN A 47 25.28 -7.96 -30.84
N VAL A 48 25.37 -9.27 -30.63
CA VAL A 48 25.02 -10.27 -31.67
C VAL A 48 23.52 -10.21 -31.96
N ILE A 49 22.66 -10.13 -30.96
CA ILE A 49 21.21 -9.99 -31.14
C ILE A 49 20.89 -8.71 -31.93
N SER A 50 21.40 -7.57 -31.50
CA SER A 50 21.15 -6.26 -32.15
C SER A 50 21.66 -6.20 -33.58
N GLY A 51 22.79 -6.88 -33.87
CA GLY A 51 23.44 -6.81 -35.18
C GLY A 51 23.03 -7.87 -36.18
N TYR A 52 22.57 -9.03 -35.74
CA TYR A 52 22.39 -10.19 -36.63
C TYR A 52 21.01 -10.86 -36.55
N TYR A 53 20.12 -10.44 -35.66
CA TYR A 53 18.77 -10.99 -35.62
C TYR A 53 18.02 -10.69 -36.91
N VAL A 54 17.19 -11.62 -37.35
CA VAL A 54 16.50 -11.57 -38.66
C VAL A 54 15.55 -10.38 -38.81
N ASP A 55 14.93 -9.94 -37.69
CA ASP A 55 14.02 -8.80 -37.65
C ASP A 55 14.61 -7.64 -36.88
N THR A 56 13.98 -6.45 -36.94
CA THR A 56 14.35 -5.28 -36.17
C THR A 56 14.19 -5.55 -34.68
N VAL A 57 15.24 -5.32 -33.88
CA VAL A 57 15.24 -5.53 -32.43
C VAL A 57 14.85 -4.23 -31.72
N ASN A 58 13.90 -4.33 -30.78
CA ASN A 58 13.64 -3.28 -29.81
C ASN A 58 14.66 -3.40 -28.67
N GLU A 59 15.81 -2.77 -28.82
CA GLU A 59 16.92 -2.87 -27.88
C GLU A 59 16.55 -2.51 -26.44
N PRO A 60 15.84 -1.38 -26.15
CA PRO A 60 15.39 -1.08 -24.81
C PRO A 60 14.60 -2.20 -24.17
N HIS A 61 13.63 -2.78 -24.88
CA HIS A 61 12.82 -3.88 -24.36
C HIS A 61 13.65 -5.14 -24.06
N VAL A 62 14.61 -5.48 -24.92
CA VAL A 62 15.50 -6.62 -24.68
C VAL A 62 16.35 -6.41 -23.44
N VAL A 63 16.85 -5.20 -23.20
CA VAL A 63 17.63 -4.87 -22.01
C VAL A 63 16.76 -4.93 -20.75
N ASP A 64 15.55 -4.37 -20.79
CA ASP A 64 14.61 -4.41 -19.66
C ASP A 64 14.27 -5.85 -19.24
N GLU A 65 13.96 -6.72 -20.21
CA GLU A 65 13.68 -8.14 -19.95
C GLU A 65 14.90 -8.90 -19.40
N ALA A 66 16.10 -8.58 -19.90
CA ALA A 66 17.34 -9.15 -19.35
C ALA A 66 17.58 -8.72 -17.89
N ILE A 67 17.34 -7.46 -17.55
CA ILE A 67 17.43 -6.94 -16.17
C ILE A 67 16.43 -7.65 -15.27
N LYS A 68 15.16 -7.76 -15.70
CA LYS A 68 14.10 -8.49 -14.96
C LYS A 68 14.53 -9.94 -14.69
N ALA A 69 15.03 -10.64 -15.73
CA ALA A 69 15.49 -12.01 -15.60
C ALA A 69 16.66 -12.16 -14.60
N MET A 70 17.62 -11.23 -14.60
CA MET A 70 18.71 -11.24 -13.62
C MET A 70 18.20 -11.05 -12.19
N LEU A 71 17.29 -10.12 -11.95
CA LEU A 71 16.75 -9.84 -10.63
C LEU A 71 15.90 -11.00 -10.10
N HIS A 72 15.10 -11.62 -10.95
CA HIS A 72 14.29 -12.80 -10.61
C HIS A 72 15.12 -13.98 -10.07
N THR A 73 16.40 -14.08 -10.45
CA THR A 73 17.30 -15.13 -9.90
C THR A 73 17.78 -14.87 -8.48
N LEU A 74 17.46 -13.72 -7.87
CA LEU A 74 17.96 -13.32 -6.54
C LEU A 74 16.95 -13.58 -5.44
N ASP A 75 15.81 -12.91 -5.51
CA ASP A 75 14.74 -12.98 -4.53
C ASP A 75 13.44 -12.39 -5.12
N PRO A 76 12.25 -12.66 -4.51
CA PRO A 76 10.97 -12.20 -5.05
C PRO A 76 10.71 -10.70 -4.91
N HIS A 77 11.60 -9.95 -4.29
CA HIS A 77 11.42 -8.51 -4.02
C HIS A 77 12.39 -7.61 -4.79
N SER A 78 13.44 -8.17 -5.35
CA SER A 78 14.35 -7.44 -6.25
C SER A 78 13.69 -7.30 -7.62
N THR A 79 13.29 -6.06 -7.98
CA THR A 79 12.46 -5.80 -9.15
C THR A 79 12.99 -4.66 -9.99
N TYR A 80 12.67 -4.68 -11.29
CA TYR A 80 12.85 -3.57 -12.23
C TYR A 80 11.50 -2.93 -12.53
N SER A 81 11.48 -1.61 -12.62
CA SER A 81 10.32 -0.80 -13.03
C SER A 81 10.75 0.18 -14.11
N ASP A 82 10.00 0.29 -15.19
CA ASP A 82 10.17 1.37 -16.15
C ASP A 82 9.81 2.73 -15.54
N ALA A 83 9.99 3.81 -16.28
CA ALA A 83 9.75 5.17 -15.78
C ALA A 83 8.29 5.43 -15.37
N GLU A 84 7.31 4.78 -16.01
CA GLU A 84 5.90 4.93 -15.65
C GLU A 84 5.57 4.17 -14.37
N ALA A 85 5.98 2.90 -14.28
CA ALA A 85 5.81 2.06 -13.10
C ALA A 85 6.59 2.64 -11.89
N THR A 86 7.79 3.19 -12.12
CA THR A 86 8.59 3.87 -11.08
C THR A 86 7.83 5.04 -10.47
N ARG A 87 7.23 5.90 -11.29
CA ARG A 87 6.38 7.01 -10.80
C ARG A 87 5.17 6.51 -10.05
N ALA A 88 4.46 5.52 -10.59
CA ALA A 88 3.28 4.94 -9.93
C ALA A 88 3.59 4.36 -8.55
N LEU A 89 4.80 3.80 -8.36
CA LEU A 89 5.26 3.26 -7.08
C LEU A 89 5.73 4.35 -6.10
N THR A 90 6.33 5.45 -6.59
CA THR A 90 6.97 6.45 -5.73
C THR A 90 6.04 7.59 -5.35
N GLU A 91 5.15 8.04 -6.25
CA GLU A 91 4.20 9.14 -5.97
C GLU A 91 3.38 8.94 -4.68
N PRO A 92 2.75 7.77 -4.42
CA PRO A 92 2.00 7.57 -3.18
C PRO A 92 2.86 7.73 -1.92
N LEU A 93 4.13 7.32 -1.99
CA LEU A 93 5.08 7.37 -0.88
C LEU A 93 5.59 8.79 -0.60
N GLN A 94 5.59 9.67 -1.60
CA GLN A 94 6.00 11.08 -1.45
C GLN A 94 4.96 11.95 -0.75
N GLY A 95 3.73 11.43 -0.55
CA GLY A 95 2.64 12.14 0.12
C GLY A 95 2.01 13.26 -0.73
N ASN A 96 2.33 13.36 -2.00
CA ASN A 96 1.70 14.28 -2.97
C ASN A 96 1.90 13.81 -4.40
N PHE A 97 1.05 14.33 -5.29
CA PHE A 97 1.25 14.24 -6.74
C PHE A 97 0.84 15.55 -7.40
N SER A 98 1.37 15.84 -8.58
CA SER A 98 1.00 17.07 -9.30
C SER A 98 -0.20 16.84 -10.21
N GLY A 99 -1.24 17.69 -10.09
CA GLY A 99 -2.47 17.56 -10.84
C GLY A 99 -3.50 18.65 -10.55
N ILE A 100 -4.75 18.39 -10.90
CA ILE A 100 -5.85 19.36 -10.71
C ILE A 100 -6.55 19.28 -9.34
N GLY A 101 -6.30 18.25 -8.55
CA GLY A 101 -6.88 18.14 -7.19
C GLY A 101 -8.36 17.78 -7.15
N ILE A 102 -8.73 16.69 -7.81
CA ILE A 102 -10.07 16.08 -7.71
C ILE A 102 -9.96 14.59 -7.39
N GLN A 103 -10.95 14.08 -6.66
CA GLN A 103 -11.30 12.66 -6.67
C GLN A 103 -12.43 12.46 -7.68
N PHE A 104 -12.28 11.48 -8.56
CA PHE A 104 -13.28 11.18 -9.57
C PHE A 104 -13.45 9.67 -9.76
N ASN A 105 -14.60 9.29 -10.31
CA ASN A 105 -14.84 7.95 -10.82
C ASN A 105 -15.28 8.00 -12.28
N MET A 106 -14.96 6.93 -13.01
CA MET A 106 -15.51 6.68 -14.33
C MET A 106 -16.85 5.96 -14.17
N LEU A 107 -17.95 6.66 -14.45
CA LEU A 107 -19.29 6.09 -14.41
C LEU A 107 -19.95 6.27 -15.77
N ASP A 108 -20.34 5.15 -16.40
CA ASP A 108 -20.96 5.13 -17.72
C ASP A 108 -20.19 5.98 -18.74
N ASP A 109 -18.88 5.69 -18.88
CA ASP A 109 -17.95 6.42 -19.75
C ASP A 109 -17.87 7.93 -19.48
N THR A 110 -18.12 8.35 -18.25
CA THR A 110 -18.12 9.75 -17.83
C THR A 110 -17.25 9.97 -16.60
N VAL A 111 -16.37 10.95 -16.64
CA VAL A 111 -15.53 11.39 -15.50
C VAL A 111 -16.40 12.20 -14.55
N LYS A 112 -16.87 11.59 -13.45
CA LYS A 112 -17.64 12.28 -12.40
C LYS A 112 -16.75 12.69 -11.25
N VAL A 113 -16.78 13.98 -10.91
CA VAL A 113 -16.12 14.52 -9.73
C VAL A 113 -16.88 14.09 -8.47
N ILE A 114 -16.19 13.36 -7.58
CA ILE A 114 -16.72 12.96 -6.27
C ILE A 114 -16.55 14.11 -5.28
N GLN A 115 -15.33 14.64 -5.23
CA GLN A 115 -14.99 15.80 -4.42
C GLN A 115 -13.72 16.47 -4.93
N THR A 116 -13.54 17.74 -4.60
CA THR A 116 -12.31 18.48 -4.78
C THR A 116 -11.43 18.33 -3.55
N VAL A 117 -10.11 18.40 -3.72
CA VAL A 117 -9.17 18.49 -2.60
C VAL A 117 -9.26 19.89 -2.00
N VAL A 118 -9.44 19.97 -0.70
CA VAL A 118 -9.56 21.24 0.04
C VAL A 118 -8.34 22.11 -0.18
N GLY A 119 -8.52 23.36 -0.57
CA GLY A 119 -7.45 24.29 -0.92
C GLY A 119 -6.75 23.97 -2.25
N GLY A 120 -7.17 22.93 -2.95
CA GLY A 120 -6.58 22.49 -4.21
C GLY A 120 -6.96 23.36 -5.42
N PRO A 121 -6.29 23.13 -6.58
CA PRO A 121 -6.50 23.94 -7.79
C PRO A 121 -7.93 23.93 -8.30
N SER A 122 -8.58 22.77 -8.31
CA SER A 122 -9.96 22.62 -8.80
C SER A 122 -10.98 23.33 -7.91
N GLU A 123 -10.79 23.30 -6.60
CA GLU A 123 -11.67 24.02 -5.67
C GLU A 123 -11.56 25.53 -5.88
N LYS A 124 -10.33 26.06 -6.03
CA LYS A 124 -10.07 27.49 -6.25
C LYS A 124 -10.76 28.05 -7.50
N VAL A 125 -10.89 27.24 -8.55
CA VAL A 125 -11.58 27.67 -9.79
C VAL A 125 -13.08 27.34 -9.78
N GLY A 126 -13.61 26.70 -8.73
CA GLY A 126 -15.03 26.45 -8.54
C GLY A 126 -15.56 25.17 -9.20
N ILE A 127 -14.72 24.15 -9.42
CA ILE A 127 -15.21 22.79 -9.70
C ILE A 127 -15.90 22.27 -8.45
N LEU A 128 -17.01 21.58 -8.63
CA LEU A 128 -17.85 21.04 -7.56
C LEU A 128 -18.01 19.54 -7.68
N ALA A 129 -18.29 18.90 -6.53
CA ALA A 129 -18.73 17.51 -6.52
C ALA A 129 -20.02 17.34 -7.35
N GLY A 130 -20.05 16.31 -8.20
CA GLY A 130 -21.12 16.04 -9.17
C GLY A 130 -20.87 16.64 -10.55
N ASP A 131 -19.85 17.47 -10.77
CA ASP A 131 -19.46 17.92 -12.10
C ASP A 131 -19.03 16.73 -12.95
N ARG A 132 -19.39 16.75 -14.24
CA ARG A 132 -18.99 15.76 -15.24
C ARG A 132 -17.95 16.38 -16.15
N ILE A 133 -16.71 15.94 -16.03
CA ILE A 133 -15.63 16.46 -16.87
C ILE A 133 -15.72 15.80 -18.25
N MET A 134 -15.96 16.60 -19.25
CA MET A 134 -16.14 16.13 -20.64
C MET A 134 -14.87 16.24 -21.46
N THR A 135 -14.09 17.32 -21.26
CA THR A 135 -12.87 17.59 -22.03
C THR A 135 -11.71 18.02 -21.15
N ALA A 136 -10.48 17.69 -21.59
CA ALA A 136 -9.23 18.23 -21.07
C ALA A 136 -8.37 18.72 -22.24
N ASN A 137 -8.00 20.01 -22.25
CA ASN A 137 -7.33 20.68 -23.39
C ASN A 137 -8.03 20.40 -24.74
N ASP A 138 -9.34 20.65 -24.78
CA ASP A 138 -10.24 20.44 -25.92
C ASP A 138 -10.33 18.99 -26.43
N THR A 139 -9.65 18.03 -25.77
CA THR A 139 -9.77 16.59 -26.08
C THR A 139 -10.90 15.99 -25.22
N ALA A 140 -11.83 15.28 -25.87
CA ALA A 140 -12.87 14.53 -25.16
C ALA A 140 -12.24 13.44 -24.28
N ILE A 141 -12.65 13.37 -23.00
CA ILE A 141 -12.23 12.34 -22.04
C ILE A 141 -13.42 11.57 -21.44
N SER A 142 -14.64 12.01 -21.75
CA SER A 142 -15.90 11.32 -21.43
C SER A 142 -16.67 11.05 -22.72
N GLY A 143 -17.41 9.93 -22.79
CA GLY A 143 -18.18 9.52 -23.97
C GLY A 143 -17.36 8.90 -25.10
N VAL A 144 -16.10 8.56 -24.87
CA VAL A 144 -15.13 8.08 -25.88
C VAL A 144 -14.44 6.77 -25.46
N LYS A 145 -14.93 6.13 -24.40
CA LYS A 145 -14.37 4.89 -23.82
C LYS A 145 -12.87 4.99 -23.50
N MET A 146 -12.43 6.18 -23.05
CA MET A 146 -11.04 6.39 -22.66
C MET A 146 -10.73 5.62 -21.38
N PRO A 147 -9.64 4.82 -21.33
CA PRO A 147 -9.20 4.15 -20.11
C PRO A 147 -8.95 5.17 -18.97
N GLN A 148 -9.29 4.80 -17.74
CA GLN A 148 -9.12 5.69 -16.57
C GLN A 148 -7.66 6.15 -16.40
N ALA A 149 -6.68 5.30 -16.71
CA ALA A 149 -5.27 5.65 -16.68
C ALA A 149 -4.94 6.80 -17.64
N ASP A 150 -5.52 6.81 -18.85
CA ASP A 150 -5.30 7.85 -19.84
C ASP A 150 -6.04 9.15 -19.47
N VAL A 151 -7.20 9.05 -18.82
CA VAL A 151 -7.87 10.20 -18.20
C VAL A 151 -6.96 10.81 -17.13
N MET A 152 -6.41 10.00 -16.22
CA MET A 152 -5.49 10.47 -15.18
C MET A 152 -4.26 11.16 -15.78
N LYS A 153 -3.64 10.61 -16.83
CA LYS A 153 -2.48 11.23 -17.52
C LYS A 153 -2.81 12.63 -18.06
N ARG A 154 -4.04 12.88 -18.49
CA ARG A 154 -4.47 14.20 -19.00
C ARG A 154 -4.78 15.21 -17.90
N LEU A 155 -5.31 14.76 -16.77
CA LEU A 155 -5.64 15.60 -15.61
C LEU A 155 -4.39 15.90 -14.77
N ARG A 156 -3.44 14.96 -14.67
CA ARG A 156 -2.13 15.14 -14.06
C ARG A 156 -1.18 15.90 -15.00
N GLY A 157 -0.06 16.35 -14.46
CA GLY A 157 1.01 17.00 -15.22
C GLY A 157 1.89 17.83 -14.30
N PRO A 158 3.00 18.39 -14.81
CA PRO A 158 3.95 19.16 -14.01
C PRO A 158 3.26 20.30 -13.25
N LYS A 159 3.70 20.55 -12.02
CA LYS A 159 3.30 21.72 -11.23
C LYS A 159 3.50 23.01 -12.02
N GLY A 160 2.55 23.93 -11.95
CA GLY A 160 2.54 25.18 -12.69
C GLY A 160 2.08 25.07 -14.15
N SER A 161 1.90 23.83 -14.68
CA SER A 161 1.34 23.66 -16.03
C SER A 161 -0.18 23.89 -16.03
N ILE A 162 -0.68 24.42 -17.13
CA ILE A 162 -2.11 24.76 -17.27
C ILE A 162 -2.85 23.65 -18.00
N VAL A 163 -4.06 23.35 -17.54
CA VAL A 163 -5.05 22.52 -18.25
C VAL A 163 -6.40 23.23 -18.32
N LYS A 164 -7.05 23.18 -19.48
CA LYS A 164 -8.41 23.67 -19.69
C LYS A 164 -9.38 22.50 -19.54
N ILE A 165 -10.34 22.62 -18.63
CA ILE A 165 -11.34 21.59 -18.34
C ILE A 165 -12.71 22.10 -18.80
N GLY A 166 -13.39 21.30 -19.63
CA GLY A 166 -14.80 21.52 -19.95
C GLY A 166 -15.65 20.55 -19.12
N ALA A 167 -16.60 21.07 -18.35
CA ALA A 167 -17.47 20.28 -17.47
C ALA A 167 -18.95 20.59 -17.67
N LEU A 168 -19.80 19.58 -17.46
CA LEU A 168 -21.24 19.72 -17.36
C LEU A 168 -21.66 19.65 -15.90
N ARG A 169 -22.47 20.62 -15.46
CA ARG A 169 -23.03 20.69 -14.09
C ARG A 169 -24.53 20.54 -14.11
N ARG A 170 -25.07 19.70 -13.23
CA ARG A 170 -26.54 19.52 -13.12
C ARG A 170 -27.24 20.83 -12.76
N GLY A 171 -28.26 21.19 -13.54
CA GLY A 171 -29.01 22.44 -13.35
C GLY A 171 -28.36 23.69 -13.94
N THR A 172 -27.22 23.56 -14.63
CA THR A 172 -26.60 24.65 -15.39
C THR A 172 -26.62 24.31 -16.87
N PRO A 173 -27.22 25.14 -17.74
CA PRO A 173 -27.23 24.87 -19.17
C PRO A 173 -25.86 25.10 -19.80
N GLY A 174 -25.47 24.18 -20.70
CA GLY A 174 -24.22 24.26 -21.44
C GLY A 174 -22.99 23.80 -20.68
N MET A 175 -21.84 23.87 -21.35
CA MET A 175 -20.56 23.49 -20.81
C MET A 175 -19.91 24.67 -20.07
N ILE A 176 -19.37 24.37 -18.90
CA ILE A 176 -18.60 25.33 -18.09
C ILE A 176 -17.12 25.04 -18.33
N TYR A 177 -16.34 26.07 -18.58
CA TYR A 177 -14.89 25.94 -18.81
C TYR A 177 -14.11 26.50 -17.63
N PHE A 178 -13.11 25.72 -17.19
CA PHE A 178 -12.20 26.08 -16.13
C PHE A 178 -10.76 26.06 -16.66
N THR A 179 -9.97 27.07 -16.32
CA THR A 179 -8.54 27.08 -16.55
C THR A 179 -7.84 26.79 -15.22
N ILE A 180 -7.14 25.67 -15.14
CA ILE A 180 -6.56 25.18 -13.89
C ILE A 180 -5.05 25.14 -14.03
N GLU A 181 -4.34 25.82 -13.15
CA GLU A 181 -2.92 25.63 -12.94
C GLU A 181 -2.71 24.43 -12.02
N ARG A 182 -2.00 23.40 -12.49
CA ARG A 182 -1.72 22.20 -11.70
C ARG A 182 -0.78 22.53 -10.55
N ASP A 183 -1.05 21.91 -9.40
CA ASP A 183 -0.26 22.08 -8.18
C ASP A 183 -0.03 20.73 -7.51
N ASP A 184 0.78 20.72 -6.44
CA ASP A 184 0.97 19.54 -5.61
C ASP A 184 -0.31 19.26 -4.82
N ILE A 185 -0.83 18.07 -5.00
CA ILE A 185 -2.06 17.58 -4.37
C ILE A 185 -1.66 16.63 -3.25
N PRO A 186 -1.94 16.95 -1.99
CA PRO A 186 -1.59 16.08 -0.88
C PRO A 186 -2.36 14.74 -0.97
N THR A 187 -1.65 13.66 -0.67
CA THR A 187 -2.21 12.33 -0.43
C THR A 187 -1.95 11.98 1.01
N TYR A 188 -3.01 11.59 1.72
CA TYR A 188 -2.89 11.26 3.13
C TYR A 188 -2.73 9.76 3.32
N SER A 189 -1.85 9.38 4.23
CA SER A 189 -1.61 8.01 4.67
C SER A 189 -2.38 7.66 5.95
N VAL A 190 -2.76 8.66 6.74
CA VAL A 190 -3.69 8.52 7.86
C VAL A 190 -5.12 8.71 7.33
N ASN A 191 -5.79 7.60 7.05
CA ASN A 191 -7.10 7.60 6.39
C ASN A 191 -8.27 7.80 7.35
N ALA A 192 -8.08 7.55 8.64
CA ALA A 192 -9.07 7.82 9.67
C ALA A 192 -8.41 8.19 10.99
N ALA A 193 -9.00 9.14 11.71
CA ALA A 193 -8.63 9.50 13.08
C ALA A 193 -9.86 10.00 13.83
N TYR A 194 -10.39 9.17 14.76
CA TYR A 194 -11.60 9.49 15.53
C TYR A 194 -11.60 8.83 16.91
N MET A 195 -12.42 9.33 17.83
CA MET A 195 -12.67 8.67 19.12
C MET A 195 -13.57 7.45 18.91
N ALA A 196 -13.07 6.26 19.27
CA ALA A 196 -13.82 5.01 19.21
C ALA A 196 -14.86 4.91 20.35
N ASP A 197 -14.47 5.41 21.52
CA ASP A 197 -15.30 5.62 22.70
C ASP A 197 -14.84 6.88 23.46
N ASP A 198 -15.20 7.05 24.72
CA ASP A 198 -14.88 8.25 25.50
C ASP A 198 -13.38 8.46 25.74
N ASN A 199 -12.58 7.36 25.77
CA ASN A 199 -11.15 7.40 26.12
C ASN A 199 -10.23 6.86 25.03
N THR A 200 -10.76 6.06 24.09
CA THR A 200 -9.98 5.34 23.09
C THR A 200 -10.01 6.05 21.74
N GLY A 201 -8.85 6.46 21.25
CA GLY A 201 -8.67 6.92 19.88
C GLY A 201 -8.42 5.76 18.92
N TYR A 202 -8.94 5.88 17.70
CA TYR A 202 -8.64 4.99 16.59
C TYR A 202 -7.96 5.78 15.48
N ILE A 203 -6.82 5.27 14.99
CA ILE A 203 -6.07 5.84 13.87
C ILE A 203 -5.77 4.73 12.86
N LYS A 204 -6.22 4.91 11.60
CA LYS A 204 -5.93 4.02 10.46
C LYS A 204 -4.79 4.58 9.65
N VAL A 205 -3.71 3.81 9.52
CA VAL A 205 -2.56 4.13 8.65
C VAL A 205 -2.51 3.13 7.51
N THR A 206 -2.57 3.60 6.27
CA THR A 206 -2.64 2.74 5.08
C THR A 206 -1.30 2.63 4.32
N LEU A 207 -0.34 3.50 4.63
CA LEU A 207 0.95 3.55 3.96
C LEU A 207 1.99 4.21 4.88
N PHE A 208 3.28 3.87 4.71
CA PHE A 208 4.41 4.53 5.37
C PHE A 208 5.12 5.45 4.36
N GLY A 209 4.57 6.64 4.13
CA GLY A 209 5.12 7.67 3.24
C GLY A 209 5.92 8.74 3.99
N GLU A 210 6.42 9.74 3.24
CA GLU A 210 7.23 10.84 3.80
C GLU A 210 6.48 11.68 4.84
N THR A 211 5.15 11.82 4.69
CA THR A 211 4.31 12.65 5.57
C THR A 211 3.65 11.87 6.70
N THR A 212 3.71 10.53 6.69
CA THR A 212 2.93 9.67 7.61
C THR A 212 3.21 9.94 9.08
N ALA A 213 4.47 10.10 9.46
CA ALA A 213 4.81 10.38 10.85
C ALA A 213 4.24 11.73 11.33
N LYS A 214 4.28 12.75 10.48
CA LYS A 214 3.65 14.04 10.76
C LYS A 214 2.13 13.92 10.88
N GLU A 215 1.49 13.21 9.96
CA GLU A 215 0.04 12.97 9.98
C GLU A 215 -0.39 12.21 11.24
N LEU A 216 0.39 11.20 11.67
CA LEU A 216 0.16 10.48 12.92
C LEU A 216 0.26 11.40 14.13
N ALA A 217 1.30 12.25 14.20
CA ALA A 217 1.46 13.22 15.28
C ALA A 217 0.26 14.18 15.37
N GLU A 218 -0.18 14.73 14.23
CA GLU A 218 -1.33 15.62 14.15
C GLU A 218 -2.63 14.90 14.58
N ALA A 219 -2.80 13.62 14.19
CA ALA A 219 -3.93 12.80 14.59
C ALA A 219 -3.94 12.54 16.10
N ILE A 220 -2.80 12.16 16.70
CA ILE A 220 -2.65 11.98 18.15
C ILE A 220 -3.01 13.25 18.89
N GLU A 221 -2.46 14.40 18.51
CA GLU A 221 -2.75 15.69 19.14
C GLU A 221 -4.23 16.10 18.99
N LYS A 222 -4.84 15.84 17.83
CA LYS A 222 -6.27 16.08 17.61
C LYS A 222 -7.12 15.24 18.57
N LEU A 223 -6.81 13.95 18.74
CA LEU A 223 -7.59 13.05 19.59
C LEU A 223 -7.34 13.29 21.07
N ARG A 224 -6.13 13.65 21.48
CA ARG A 224 -5.84 14.10 22.87
C ARG A 224 -6.72 15.27 23.31
N LYS A 225 -6.93 16.25 22.41
CA LYS A 225 -7.83 17.38 22.68
C LYS A 225 -9.30 16.96 22.85
N GLN A 226 -9.65 15.75 22.38
CA GLN A 226 -10.98 15.16 22.54
C GLN A 226 -11.08 14.23 23.76
N GLY A 227 -10.00 14.03 24.50
CA GLY A 227 -9.95 13.20 25.72
C GLY A 227 -9.29 11.83 25.53
N MET A 228 -8.62 11.57 24.40
CA MET A 228 -7.95 10.29 24.18
C MET A 228 -6.84 10.04 25.20
N THR A 229 -6.92 8.91 25.88
CA THR A 229 -5.88 8.35 26.75
C THR A 229 -5.29 7.06 26.19
N ASP A 230 -6.03 6.31 25.40
CA ASP A 230 -5.67 5.01 24.86
C ASP A 230 -5.81 5.02 23.33
N LEU A 231 -4.98 4.21 22.63
CA LEU A 231 -4.88 4.25 21.17
C LEU A 231 -4.97 2.86 20.54
N ILE A 232 -5.88 2.71 19.59
CA ILE A 232 -5.87 1.63 18.59
C ILE A 232 -5.23 2.18 17.32
N LEU A 233 -4.05 1.65 16.96
CA LEU A 233 -3.34 1.95 15.73
C LEU A 233 -3.57 0.83 14.73
N ASP A 234 -4.31 1.12 13.68
CA ASP A 234 -4.69 0.12 12.69
C ASP A 234 -3.74 0.11 11.49
N LEU A 235 -3.07 -1.04 11.30
CA LEU A 235 -2.16 -1.35 10.20
C LEU A 235 -2.68 -2.51 9.32
N GLU A 236 -3.95 -2.90 9.44
CA GLU A 236 -4.53 -3.90 8.55
C GLU A 236 -4.45 -3.43 7.10
N ASP A 237 -4.18 -4.34 6.17
CA ASP A 237 -4.00 -4.10 4.73
C ASP A 237 -2.89 -3.08 4.38
N ASN A 238 -2.00 -2.75 5.32
CA ASN A 238 -0.89 -1.83 5.09
C ASN A 238 0.37 -2.59 4.65
N GLY A 239 0.68 -2.55 3.36
CA GLY A 239 1.86 -3.20 2.76
C GLY A 239 3.21 -2.58 3.12
N GLY A 240 3.25 -1.55 3.97
CA GLY A 240 4.47 -0.87 4.41
C GLY A 240 4.78 0.42 3.66
N GLY A 241 6.05 0.65 3.40
CA GLY A 241 6.57 1.86 2.75
C GLY A 241 8.00 2.18 3.19
N TYR A 242 8.29 3.43 3.48
CA TYR A 242 9.63 3.86 3.89
C TYR A 242 10.01 3.40 5.31
N LEU A 243 11.21 2.83 5.43
CA LEU A 243 11.81 2.46 6.72
C LEU A 243 11.85 3.65 7.69
N GLN A 244 12.23 4.83 7.20
CA GLN A 244 12.33 6.03 8.04
C GLN A 244 10.97 6.42 8.64
N ALA A 245 9.89 6.32 7.88
CA ALA A 245 8.55 6.59 8.40
C ALA A 245 8.17 5.64 9.56
N ALA A 246 8.52 4.35 9.44
CA ALA A 246 8.30 3.40 10.54
C ALA A 246 9.14 3.72 11.78
N ILE A 247 10.39 4.16 11.61
CA ILE A 247 11.27 4.59 12.70
C ILE A 247 10.69 5.82 13.39
N ASP A 248 10.26 6.83 12.62
CA ASP A 248 9.72 8.07 13.17
C ASP A 248 8.40 7.84 13.91
N MET A 249 7.51 6.99 13.37
CA MET A 249 6.28 6.60 14.05
C MET A 249 6.56 5.79 15.31
N ALA A 250 7.46 4.80 15.26
CA ALA A 250 7.86 4.02 16.43
C ALA A 250 8.48 4.91 17.52
N SER A 251 9.21 5.96 17.14
CA SER A 251 9.78 6.92 18.07
C SER A 251 8.73 7.70 18.85
N MET A 252 7.51 7.84 18.35
CA MET A 252 6.38 8.44 19.08
C MET A 252 5.75 7.50 20.11
N LEU A 253 5.91 6.20 19.91
CA LEU A 253 5.21 5.16 20.67
C LEU A 253 6.11 4.46 21.70
N LEU A 254 7.43 4.41 21.46
CA LEU A 254 8.41 3.73 22.31
C LEU A 254 9.18 4.72 23.18
N ASP A 255 9.78 4.23 24.25
CA ASP A 255 10.69 5.01 25.08
C ASP A 255 11.92 5.47 24.27
N ASP A 256 12.52 6.58 24.68
CA ASP A 256 13.73 7.10 24.04
C ASP A 256 14.85 6.04 24.13
N ASP A 257 15.66 5.93 23.07
CA ASP A 257 16.72 4.93 22.91
C ASP A 257 16.26 3.46 22.81
N ALA A 258 14.98 3.14 22.89
CA ALA A 258 14.48 1.79 22.65
C ALA A 258 14.85 1.34 21.23
N LEU A 259 15.30 0.10 21.10
CA LEU A 259 15.63 -0.47 19.79
C LEU A 259 14.34 -0.69 18.99
N ILE A 260 14.28 -0.17 17.76
CA ILE A 260 13.15 -0.33 16.85
C ILE A 260 13.39 -1.51 15.90
N VAL A 261 14.55 -1.52 15.25
CA VAL A 261 14.91 -2.47 14.22
C VAL A 261 16.43 -2.43 14.00
N TYR A 262 17.04 -3.50 13.55
CA TYR A 262 18.38 -3.42 12.97
C TYR A 262 18.41 -4.12 11.61
N THR A 263 19.30 -3.64 10.74
CA THR A 263 19.48 -4.16 9.39
C THR A 263 20.89 -4.68 9.21
N GLU A 264 21.05 -5.79 8.48
CA GLU A 264 22.33 -6.39 8.18
C GLU A 264 22.35 -6.95 6.76
N GLY A 265 23.44 -6.71 6.02
CA GLY A 265 23.63 -7.18 4.66
C GLY A 265 25.05 -7.67 4.41
N ARG A 266 25.26 -8.32 3.26
CA ARG A 266 26.58 -8.88 2.89
C ARG A 266 27.71 -7.85 2.88
N VAL A 267 27.43 -6.62 2.44
CA VAL A 267 28.38 -5.51 2.34
C VAL A 267 28.04 -4.35 3.27
N GLN A 268 26.93 -4.46 3.97
CA GLN A 268 26.45 -3.46 4.92
C GLN A 268 26.52 -4.06 6.32
N PRO A 269 27.32 -3.50 7.24
CA PRO A 269 27.37 -3.97 8.61
C PRO A 269 26.04 -3.75 9.32
N ALA A 270 25.83 -4.45 10.44
CA ALA A 270 24.64 -4.28 11.24
C ALA A 270 24.45 -2.82 11.64
N THR A 271 23.28 -2.25 11.30
CA THR A 271 22.91 -0.87 11.61
C THR A 271 21.68 -0.90 12.49
N TYR A 272 21.79 -0.31 13.68
CA TYR A 272 20.75 -0.30 14.71
C TYR A 272 20.00 1.02 14.69
N TYR A 273 18.69 0.96 14.56
CA TYR A 273 17.79 2.10 14.59
C TYR A 273 17.05 2.13 15.93
N LYS A 274 17.22 3.21 16.66
CA LYS A 274 16.63 3.41 17.98
C LYS A 274 15.62 4.55 17.94
N ALA A 275 14.69 4.52 18.88
CA ALA A 275 13.71 5.57 19.05
C ALA A 275 14.40 6.90 19.41
N ALA A 276 14.15 7.91 18.59
CA ALA A 276 14.61 9.27 18.84
C ALA A 276 13.61 10.00 19.73
N LYS A 277 14.07 11.08 20.36
CA LYS A 277 13.17 11.98 21.10
C LYS A 277 12.17 12.62 20.15
N ALA A 278 10.91 12.20 20.21
CA ALA A 278 9.83 12.75 19.41
C ALA A 278 9.17 13.94 20.12
N LEU A 279 8.71 14.94 19.34
CA LEU A 279 7.95 16.07 19.88
C LEU A 279 6.57 15.64 20.40
N THR A 280 5.93 14.72 19.68
CA THR A 280 4.68 14.08 20.11
C THR A 280 5.00 12.67 20.58
N LYS A 281 4.78 12.39 21.84
CA LYS A 281 4.89 11.05 22.46
C LYS A 281 3.50 10.57 22.84
N PHE A 282 3.30 9.25 22.76
CA PHE A 282 2.09 8.58 23.21
C PHE A 282 2.44 7.48 24.22
N ASP A 283 2.00 7.62 25.45
CA ASP A 283 2.32 6.79 26.64
C ASP A 283 1.11 6.02 27.19
N GLY A 284 -0.10 6.25 26.68
CA GLY A 284 -1.29 5.50 27.03
C GLY A 284 -1.25 4.03 26.60
N ARG A 285 -2.28 3.27 26.90
CA ARG A 285 -2.41 1.89 26.38
C ARG A 285 -2.44 1.90 24.86
N LEU A 286 -1.73 0.96 24.26
CA LEU A 286 -1.56 0.85 22.82
C LEU A 286 -1.95 -0.56 22.34
N VAL A 287 -2.90 -0.62 21.44
CA VAL A 287 -3.18 -1.82 20.64
C VAL A 287 -2.85 -1.53 19.19
N VAL A 288 -2.12 -2.43 18.55
CA VAL A 288 -1.84 -2.36 17.10
C VAL A 288 -2.59 -3.50 16.42
N THR A 289 -3.47 -3.16 15.47
CA THR A 289 -4.18 -4.18 14.69
C THR A 289 -3.43 -4.49 13.39
N VAL A 290 -3.34 -5.79 13.07
CA VAL A 290 -2.64 -6.30 11.89
C VAL A 290 -3.39 -7.46 11.26
N ASN A 291 -3.14 -7.69 9.96
CA ASN A 291 -3.64 -8.85 9.26
C ASN A 291 -2.58 -9.44 8.31
N GLN A 292 -2.93 -10.46 7.54
CA GLN A 292 -2.06 -11.16 6.61
C GLN A 292 -1.47 -10.29 5.49
N TYR A 293 -1.99 -9.08 5.29
CA TYR A 293 -1.52 -8.09 4.30
C TYR A 293 -0.66 -6.99 4.94
N SER A 294 -0.58 -6.94 6.27
CA SER A 294 0.35 -6.05 6.98
C SER A 294 1.78 -6.52 6.72
N ALA A 295 2.60 -5.69 6.06
CA ALA A 295 3.92 -6.11 5.59
C ALA A 295 5.00 -5.04 5.79
N SER A 296 6.29 -5.47 5.80
CA SER A 296 7.45 -4.57 5.74
C SER A 296 7.48 -3.53 6.87
N ALA A 297 7.32 -2.23 6.59
CA ALA A 297 7.30 -1.15 7.59
C ALA A 297 6.23 -1.35 8.67
N SER A 298 5.07 -1.94 8.32
CA SER A 298 4.03 -2.34 9.29
C SER A 298 4.55 -3.40 10.27
N GLU A 299 5.35 -4.35 9.76
CA GLU A 299 5.95 -5.41 10.58
C GLU A 299 7.11 -4.89 11.43
N ILE A 300 7.84 -3.87 10.94
CA ILE A 300 8.85 -3.16 11.74
C ILE A 300 8.19 -2.49 12.94
N LEU A 301 7.12 -1.74 12.70
CA LEU A 301 6.41 -1.02 13.77
C LEU A 301 5.74 -1.98 14.76
N SER A 302 4.95 -2.94 14.28
CA SER A 302 4.27 -3.93 15.13
C SER A 302 5.27 -4.83 15.88
N GLY A 303 6.35 -5.26 15.22
CA GLY A 303 7.42 -6.02 15.84
C GLY A 303 8.19 -5.23 16.89
N ALA A 304 8.43 -3.94 16.67
CA ALA A 304 9.06 -3.06 17.65
C ALA A 304 8.17 -2.84 18.89
N VAL A 305 6.87 -2.63 18.69
CA VAL A 305 5.88 -2.51 19.78
C VAL A 305 5.80 -3.81 20.58
N GLN A 306 5.71 -4.96 19.89
CA GLN A 306 5.63 -6.28 20.54
C GLN A 306 6.91 -6.62 21.31
N ASP A 307 8.08 -6.48 20.69
CA ASP A 307 9.35 -6.90 21.29
C ASP A 307 9.82 -6.01 22.44
N ASN A 308 9.42 -4.73 22.46
CA ASN A 308 9.64 -3.84 23.60
C ASN A 308 8.52 -3.94 24.66
N ASP A 309 7.59 -4.88 24.54
CA ASP A 309 6.44 -5.02 25.46
C ASP A 309 5.64 -3.71 25.65
N ARG A 310 5.63 -2.83 24.63
CA ARG A 310 5.01 -1.51 24.68
C ARG A 310 3.50 -1.55 24.49
N GLY A 311 3.00 -2.56 23.80
CA GLY A 311 1.59 -2.68 23.46
C GLY A 311 1.23 -4.10 23.04
N VAL A 312 -0.05 -4.30 22.78
CA VAL A 312 -0.64 -5.58 22.38
C VAL A 312 -0.90 -5.58 20.89
N ILE A 313 -0.50 -6.65 20.22
CA ILE A 313 -0.78 -6.86 18.79
C ILE A 313 -2.02 -7.76 18.66
N VAL A 314 -3.01 -7.29 17.90
CA VAL A 314 -4.31 -7.98 17.73
C VAL A 314 -4.58 -8.25 16.25
N GLY A 315 -5.08 -9.42 15.92
CA GLY A 315 -5.47 -9.76 14.55
C GLY A 315 -4.95 -11.10 14.06
N ARG A 316 -4.31 -11.11 12.90
CA ARG A 316 -3.75 -12.32 12.27
C ARG A 316 -2.27 -12.16 11.96
N ARG A 317 -1.58 -13.29 11.81
CA ARG A 317 -0.17 -13.33 11.42
C ARG A 317 0.08 -12.48 10.18
N THR A 318 1.07 -11.59 10.24
CA THR A 318 1.43 -10.67 9.16
C THR A 318 2.07 -11.38 7.96
N PHE A 319 2.41 -10.63 6.92
CA PHE A 319 2.87 -11.16 5.64
C PHE A 319 4.21 -11.90 5.73
N GLY A 320 5.16 -11.40 6.49
CA GLY A 320 6.51 -11.97 6.60
C GLY A 320 7.50 -11.42 5.58
N LYS A 321 7.58 -10.09 5.40
CA LYS A 321 8.58 -9.43 4.56
C LYS A 321 9.66 -8.78 5.42
N GLY A 322 10.80 -9.46 5.56
CA GLY A 322 11.97 -9.04 6.34
C GLY A 322 13.19 -8.62 5.50
N LEU A 323 12.98 -8.15 4.27
CA LEU A 323 14.02 -7.73 3.33
C LEU A 323 13.98 -6.23 3.10
N VAL A 324 15.14 -5.58 3.10
CA VAL A 324 15.32 -4.16 2.82
C VAL A 324 15.67 -3.96 1.35
N GLN A 325 14.80 -3.30 0.60
CA GLN A 325 15.06 -2.91 -0.77
C GLN A 325 15.62 -1.50 -0.84
N ARG A 326 16.68 -1.32 -1.63
CA ARG A 326 17.23 0.00 -1.96
C ARG A 326 16.86 0.37 -3.40
N PRO A 327 16.21 1.54 -3.61
CA PRO A 327 15.96 2.04 -4.95
C PRO A 327 17.26 2.53 -5.59
N ILE A 328 17.48 2.14 -6.84
CA ILE A 328 18.60 2.54 -7.68
C ILE A 328 18.02 3.09 -8.98
N PRO A 329 17.86 4.41 -9.10
CA PRO A 329 17.27 5.03 -10.29
C PRO A 329 18.26 5.07 -11.45
N PHE A 330 17.74 4.98 -12.68
CA PHE A 330 18.45 5.19 -13.92
C PHE A 330 18.11 6.55 -14.54
N PRO A 331 18.98 7.08 -15.43
CA PRO A 331 18.76 8.40 -16.06
C PRO A 331 17.51 8.50 -16.94
N ASP A 332 16.99 7.38 -17.44
CA ASP A 332 15.76 7.29 -18.25
C ASP A 332 14.48 7.30 -17.39
N GLY A 333 14.63 7.35 -16.07
CA GLY A 333 13.53 7.32 -15.10
C GLY A 333 13.11 5.92 -14.68
N SER A 334 13.68 4.87 -15.26
CA SER A 334 13.51 3.50 -14.77
C SER A 334 14.29 3.27 -13.46
N MET A 335 14.01 2.18 -12.76
CA MET A 335 14.57 1.94 -11.44
C MET A 335 14.71 0.44 -11.16
N ILE A 336 15.79 0.07 -10.49
CA ILE A 336 15.91 -1.21 -9.81
C ILE A 336 15.61 -1.00 -8.33
N ARG A 337 14.76 -1.83 -7.76
CA ARG A 337 14.68 -2.04 -6.30
C ARG A 337 15.44 -3.30 -5.97
N LEU A 338 16.58 -3.19 -5.32
CA LEU A 338 17.47 -4.30 -5.02
C LEU A 338 17.45 -4.61 -3.52
N THR A 339 17.27 -5.86 -3.16
CA THR A 339 17.45 -6.34 -1.78
C THR A 339 18.93 -6.23 -1.38
N THR A 340 19.22 -5.40 -0.39
CA THR A 340 20.60 -5.13 0.07
C THR A 340 20.88 -5.59 1.49
N ALA A 341 19.83 -5.80 2.30
CA ALA A 341 19.93 -6.23 3.68
C ALA A 341 18.68 -7.00 4.12
N ARG A 342 18.80 -7.70 5.24
CA ARG A 342 17.68 -8.21 6.04
C ARG A 342 17.45 -7.28 7.20
N TYR A 343 16.22 -7.22 7.71
CA TYR A 343 15.95 -6.56 8.96
C TYR A 343 15.47 -7.52 10.04
N TYR A 344 15.80 -7.15 11.26
CA TYR A 344 15.55 -7.93 12.46
C TYR A 344 14.82 -7.05 13.47
N THR A 345 13.82 -7.62 14.13
CA THR A 345 13.12 -6.96 15.23
C THR A 345 14.02 -6.80 16.46
N PRO A 346 13.64 -6.02 17.48
CA PRO A 346 14.48 -5.82 18.67
C PRO A 346 14.93 -7.09 19.38
N SER A 347 14.11 -8.14 19.40
CA SER A 347 14.47 -9.45 19.97
C SER A 347 15.40 -10.29 19.09
N GLY A 348 15.78 -9.80 17.93
CA GLY A 348 16.65 -10.49 16.97
C GLY A 348 15.91 -11.49 16.07
N ARG A 349 14.59 -11.35 15.89
CA ARG A 349 13.83 -12.17 14.95
C ARG A 349 14.03 -11.69 13.52
N LEU A 350 14.43 -12.59 12.62
CA LEU A 350 14.24 -12.40 11.19
C LEU A 350 12.82 -12.86 10.86
N ILE A 351 11.96 -11.92 10.47
CA ILE A 351 10.54 -12.24 10.20
C ILE A 351 10.28 -12.67 8.76
N GLN A 352 11.29 -12.63 7.90
CA GLN A 352 11.16 -13.03 6.50
C GLN A 352 10.64 -14.46 6.37
N LYS A 353 9.52 -14.64 5.67
CA LYS A 353 9.01 -15.96 5.32
C LYS A 353 9.97 -16.64 4.33
N PRO A 354 10.06 -17.98 4.31
CA PRO A 354 10.94 -18.71 3.39
C PRO A 354 10.64 -18.36 1.93
N TYR A 355 11.69 -18.29 1.12
CA TYR A 355 11.59 -18.19 -0.34
C TYR A 355 12.76 -18.94 -0.98
N LYS A 356 12.59 -19.32 -2.24
CA LYS A 356 13.66 -19.86 -3.06
C LYS A 356 13.87 -18.97 -4.28
N PRO A 357 15.13 -18.69 -4.65
CA PRO A 357 15.42 -17.91 -5.85
C PRO A 357 14.81 -18.57 -7.09
N GLY A 358 14.08 -17.77 -7.91
CA GLY A 358 13.41 -18.25 -9.12
C GLY A 358 12.05 -18.93 -8.91
N GLU A 359 11.57 -19.09 -7.67
CA GLU A 359 10.25 -19.65 -7.34
C GLU A 359 9.32 -18.52 -6.82
N GLU A 360 9.11 -17.48 -7.63
CA GLU A 360 8.32 -16.29 -7.24
C GLU A 360 6.83 -16.62 -7.14
N GLU A 361 6.31 -17.47 -8.03
CA GLU A 361 4.90 -17.89 -8.05
C GLU A 361 4.49 -18.58 -6.73
N ASP A 362 5.31 -19.49 -6.21
CA ASP A 362 5.05 -20.16 -4.93
C ASP A 362 5.07 -19.17 -3.75
N TYR A 363 5.96 -18.17 -3.81
CA TYR A 363 6.03 -17.11 -2.81
C TYR A 363 4.79 -16.21 -2.82
N GLU A 364 4.23 -15.90 -3.99
CA GLU A 364 3.01 -15.11 -4.15
C GLU A 364 1.77 -15.88 -3.67
N LEU A 365 1.73 -17.19 -3.90
CA LEU A 365 0.65 -18.07 -3.47
C LEU A 365 0.66 -18.40 -1.97
N ASP A 366 1.66 -17.96 -1.20
CA ASP A 366 1.76 -18.21 0.24
C ASP A 366 0.47 -17.87 1.02
N ILE A 367 -0.18 -16.76 0.69
CA ILE A 367 -1.46 -16.38 1.33
C ILE A 367 -2.56 -17.42 1.06
N VAL A 368 -2.59 -17.99 -0.14
CA VAL A 368 -3.54 -19.05 -0.50
C VAL A 368 -3.21 -20.32 0.28
N HIS A 369 -1.95 -20.73 0.32
CA HIS A 369 -1.50 -21.89 1.08
C HIS A 369 -1.81 -21.75 2.58
N ARG A 370 -1.61 -20.58 3.16
CA ARG A 370 -1.96 -20.27 4.56
C ARG A 370 -3.45 -20.36 4.82
N TYR A 371 -4.28 -19.88 3.86
CA TYR A 371 -5.73 -20.02 3.95
C TYR A 371 -6.15 -21.49 3.91
N GLU A 372 -5.62 -22.27 2.97
CA GLU A 372 -5.90 -23.72 2.84
C GLU A 372 -5.41 -24.51 4.05
N ALA A 373 -4.31 -24.11 4.68
CA ALA A 373 -3.80 -24.68 5.93
C ALA A 373 -4.63 -24.30 7.17
N GLY A 374 -5.65 -23.43 7.03
CA GLY A 374 -6.53 -23.01 8.12
C GLY A 374 -5.94 -21.92 9.03
N GLU A 375 -4.83 -21.30 8.69
CA GLU A 375 -4.17 -20.26 9.50
C GLU A 375 -5.05 -19.02 9.74
N PHE A 376 -6.05 -18.79 8.88
CA PHE A 376 -6.95 -17.65 9.06
C PHE A 376 -8.15 -17.97 9.97
N SER A 377 -8.33 -19.23 10.30
CA SER A 377 -9.44 -19.71 11.12
C SER A 377 -9.04 -20.09 12.54
N SER A 378 -7.76 -20.45 12.76
CA SER A 378 -7.25 -20.86 14.08
C SER A 378 -5.77 -20.49 14.26
N ALA A 379 -5.43 -19.97 15.43
CA ALA A 379 -4.05 -19.74 15.84
C ALA A 379 -3.24 -21.06 15.89
N ASP A 380 -3.87 -22.17 16.25
CA ASP A 380 -3.22 -23.48 16.36
C ASP A 380 -2.79 -24.06 15.00
N SER A 381 -3.34 -23.54 13.90
CA SER A 381 -2.90 -23.90 12.55
C SER A 381 -1.61 -23.19 12.12
N VAL A 382 -1.15 -22.21 12.89
CA VAL A 382 0.10 -21.50 12.61
C VAL A 382 1.26 -22.27 13.23
N HIS A 383 2.17 -22.78 12.40
CA HIS A 383 3.34 -23.53 12.87
C HIS A 383 4.62 -22.74 12.64
N PHE A 384 5.41 -22.59 13.69
CA PHE A 384 6.73 -21.99 13.64
C PHE A 384 7.80 -23.04 13.97
N ASP A 385 8.99 -22.85 13.38
CA ASP A 385 10.16 -23.62 13.76
C ASP A 385 10.64 -23.19 15.16
N GLU A 386 10.71 -24.13 16.10
CA GLU A 386 11.15 -23.88 17.48
C GLU A 386 12.60 -23.29 17.53
N SER A 387 13.40 -23.52 16.51
CA SER A 387 14.75 -22.90 16.40
C SER A 387 14.67 -21.38 16.22
N MET A 388 13.53 -20.86 15.76
CA MET A 388 13.26 -19.42 15.54
C MET A 388 12.65 -18.74 16.77
N LEU A 389 12.47 -19.46 17.89
CA LEU A 389 11.94 -18.92 19.13
C LEU A 389 12.88 -17.82 19.68
N LYS A 390 12.29 -16.68 20.01
CA LYS A 390 12.89 -15.56 20.74
C LYS A 390 11.99 -15.14 21.90
N ARG A 391 12.46 -14.15 22.65
CA ARG A 391 11.70 -13.56 23.75
C ARG A 391 11.69 -12.05 23.65
N THR A 392 10.57 -11.44 24.04
CA THR A 392 10.48 -9.98 24.17
C THR A 392 11.44 -9.47 25.24
N LEU A 393 11.79 -8.18 25.17
CA LEU A 393 12.93 -7.62 25.89
C LEU A 393 12.69 -7.45 27.39
N HIS A 394 11.45 -7.18 27.81
CA HIS A 394 11.14 -6.86 29.21
C HIS A 394 10.37 -8.01 29.91
N ASN A 395 9.27 -8.46 29.30
CA ASN A 395 8.38 -9.44 29.92
C ASN A 395 8.72 -10.88 29.52
N GLY A 396 9.63 -11.09 28.55
CA GLY A 396 10.10 -12.41 28.14
C GLY A 396 9.04 -13.28 27.44
N ARG A 397 8.03 -12.67 26.83
CA ARG A 397 6.99 -13.36 26.04
C ARG A 397 7.63 -14.15 24.90
N LYS A 398 7.06 -15.29 24.57
CA LYS A 398 7.54 -16.11 23.43
C LYS A 398 7.09 -15.46 22.12
N VAL A 399 8.03 -15.23 21.23
CA VAL A 399 7.81 -14.70 19.88
C VAL A 399 8.66 -15.48 18.88
N TYR A 400 8.22 -15.58 17.63
CA TYR A 400 8.88 -16.40 16.62
C TYR A 400 9.31 -15.56 15.42
N GLY A 401 10.40 -15.97 14.78
CA GLY A 401 10.83 -15.49 13.47
C GLY A 401 10.37 -16.39 12.34
N GLY A 402 10.80 -16.08 11.10
CA GLY A 402 10.63 -16.96 9.95
C GLY A 402 9.26 -16.92 9.26
N GLY A 403 8.36 -16.02 9.64
CA GLY A 403 7.02 -16.01 9.03
C GLY A 403 6.12 -14.85 9.42
N GLY A 404 6.67 -13.64 9.60
CA GLY A 404 5.90 -12.46 9.99
C GLY A 404 5.75 -12.30 11.51
N ILE A 405 4.89 -11.38 11.92
CA ILE A 405 4.56 -11.09 13.33
C ILE A 405 3.27 -11.85 13.67
N MET A 406 3.36 -12.76 14.64
CA MET A 406 2.19 -13.41 15.22
C MET A 406 1.55 -12.46 16.25
N PRO A 407 0.24 -12.19 16.19
CA PRO A 407 -0.41 -11.33 17.17
C PRO A 407 -0.44 -11.97 18.58
N ASP A 408 -0.53 -11.13 19.59
CA ASP A 408 -0.70 -11.54 20.99
C ASP A 408 -2.13 -12.05 21.25
N SER A 409 -3.11 -11.46 20.55
CA SER A 409 -4.50 -11.94 20.52
C SER A 409 -4.90 -12.21 19.07
N PHE A 410 -5.12 -13.48 18.77
CA PHE A 410 -5.52 -13.92 17.43
C PHE A 410 -7.02 -13.70 17.21
N VAL A 411 -7.38 -13.22 16.03
CA VAL A 411 -8.76 -13.02 15.60
C VAL A 411 -9.00 -13.74 14.27
N PRO A 412 -9.85 -14.77 14.22
CA PRO A 412 -10.14 -15.47 12.97
C PRO A 412 -10.87 -14.60 11.97
N VAL A 413 -10.79 -14.97 10.69
CA VAL A 413 -11.61 -14.35 9.64
C VAL A 413 -13.08 -14.70 9.88
N ASP A 414 -13.92 -13.69 10.00
CA ASP A 414 -15.37 -13.88 10.04
C ASP A 414 -15.92 -13.99 8.61
N THR A 415 -16.44 -15.15 8.26
CA THR A 415 -17.06 -15.41 6.95
C THR A 415 -18.59 -15.47 7.02
N SER A 416 -19.20 -15.19 8.18
CA SER A 416 -20.64 -15.35 8.42
C SER A 416 -21.52 -14.48 7.51
N TYR A 417 -21.01 -13.32 7.08
CA TYR A 417 -21.72 -12.41 6.17
C TYR A 417 -21.29 -12.54 4.70
N TYR A 418 -20.31 -13.42 4.39
CA TYR A 418 -19.78 -13.57 3.05
C TYR A 418 -20.55 -14.67 2.28
N SER A 419 -20.98 -14.34 1.06
CA SER A 419 -21.55 -15.28 0.11
C SER A 419 -20.92 -15.09 -1.28
N ASN A 420 -21.06 -16.08 -2.16
CA ASN A 420 -20.62 -15.94 -3.54
C ASN A 420 -21.35 -14.79 -4.25
N TYR A 421 -22.62 -14.57 -3.96
CA TYR A 421 -23.37 -13.44 -4.49
C TYR A 421 -22.75 -12.10 -4.09
N TYR A 422 -22.41 -11.94 -2.80
CA TYR A 422 -21.73 -10.74 -2.31
C TYR A 422 -20.37 -10.53 -2.98
N ARG A 423 -19.55 -11.59 -3.06
CA ARG A 423 -18.25 -11.55 -3.75
C ARG A 423 -18.42 -11.05 -5.19
N ASP A 424 -19.39 -11.57 -5.92
CA ASP A 424 -19.63 -11.21 -7.32
C ASP A 424 -20.12 -9.76 -7.48
N LEU A 425 -20.95 -9.25 -6.53
CA LEU A 425 -21.35 -7.84 -6.47
C LEU A 425 -20.14 -6.91 -6.23
N VAL A 426 -19.22 -7.33 -5.36
CA VAL A 426 -17.98 -6.58 -5.07
C VAL A 426 -17.04 -6.61 -6.29
N ALA A 427 -16.80 -7.79 -6.88
CA ALA A 427 -15.92 -7.95 -8.04
C ALA A 427 -16.39 -7.14 -9.25
N LYS A 428 -17.72 -6.95 -9.41
CA LYS A 428 -18.33 -6.10 -10.44
C LYS A 428 -18.51 -4.64 -10.01
N ALA A 429 -18.00 -4.25 -8.84
CA ALA A 429 -18.13 -2.92 -8.26
C ALA A 429 -19.59 -2.39 -8.17
N VAL A 430 -20.57 -3.29 -8.10
CA VAL A 430 -22.01 -2.94 -8.11
C VAL A 430 -22.37 -2.05 -6.92
N ILE A 431 -21.90 -2.42 -5.72
CA ILE A 431 -22.20 -1.69 -4.48
C ILE A 431 -21.61 -0.27 -4.54
N SER A 432 -20.37 -0.13 -4.99
CA SER A 432 -19.69 1.16 -5.12
C SER A 432 -20.37 2.06 -6.17
N ARG A 433 -20.73 1.50 -7.34
CA ARG A 433 -21.45 2.22 -8.40
C ARG A 433 -22.82 2.70 -7.93
N PHE A 434 -23.57 1.84 -7.25
CA PHE A 434 -24.85 2.22 -6.66
C PHE A 434 -24.67 3.39 -5.69
N SER A 435 -23.75 3.27 -4.71
CA SER A 435 -23.52 4.27 -3.68
C SER A 435 -23.16 5.64 -4.27
N LEU A 436 -22.26 5.66 -5.26
CA LEU A 436 -21.87 6.87 -5.98
C LEU A 436 -23.05 7.53 -6.71
N THR A 437 -23.85 6.72 -7.43
CA THR A 437 -25.02 7.21 -8.15
C THR A 437 -26.04 7.77 -7.17
N TYR A 438 -26.28 7.05 -6.08
CA TYR A 438 -27.22 7.48 -5.04
C TYR A 438 -26.81 8.81 -4.40
N VAL A 439 -25.53 8.97 -4.06
CA VAL A 439 -25.02 10.24 -3.51
C VAL A 439 -25.10 11.36 -4.54
N ASP A 440 -24.77 11.11 -5.81
CA ASP A 440 -24.87 12.13 -6.86
C ASP A 440 -26.30 12.65 -7.03
N GLU A 441 -27.28 11.75 -6.99
CA GLU A 441 -28.70 12.09 -7.15
C GLU A 441 -29.30 12.76 -5.92
N HIS A 442 -28.86 12.38 -4.72
CA HIS A 442 -29.51 12.79 -3.47
C HIS A 442 -28.63 13.68 -2.58
N ARG A 443 -27.45 14.15 -3.04
CA ARG A 443 -26.46 14.88 -2.22
C ARG A 443 -27.06 16.05 -1.42
N ARG A 444 -27.91 16.88 -2.05
CA ARG A 444 -28.55 18.02 -1.36
C ARG A 444 -29.49 17.55 -0.25
N GLN A 445 -30.31 16.54 -0.54
CA GLN A 445 -31.23 15.95 0.41
C GLN A 445 -30.47 15.30 1.57
N LEU A 446 -29.43 14.49 1.27
CA LEU A 446 -28.60 13.83 2.28
C LEU A 446 -27.94 14.85 3.23
N LYS A 447 -27.36 15.94 2.70
CA LYS A 447 -26.76 17.01 3.53
C LYS A 447 -27.80 17.79 4.34
N HIS A 448 -29.02 17.92 3.85
CA HIS A 448 -30.11 18.55 4.58
C HIS A 448 -30.62 17.66 5.71
N ASP A 449 -30.88 16.37 5.42
CA ASP A 449 -31.43 15.42 6.39
C ASP A 449 -30.42 15.01 7.45
N TRP A 450 -29.14 14.96 7.07
CA TRP A 450 -28.01 14.58 7.92
C TRP A 450 -26.98 15.70 7.98
N PRO A 451 -27.23 16.78 8.76
CA PRO A 451 -26.35 17.95 8.81
C PRO A 451 -25.01 17.70 9.51
N THR A 452 -24.90 16.60 10.28
CA THR A 452 -23.66 16.21 10.99
C THR A 452 -23.34 14.73 10.76
N GLU A 453 -22.05 14.40 10.79
CA GLU A 453 -21.57 13.02 10.71
C GLU A 453 -22.24 12.13 11.76
N LYS A 454 -22.30 12.60 13.02
CA LYS A 454 -22.93 11.86 14.11
C LYS A 454 -24.40 11.54 13.82
N ALA A 455 -25.19 12.51 13.38
CA ALA A 455 -26.59 12.29 13.05
C ALA A 455 -26.74 11.25 11.93
N PHE A 456 -25.84 11.27 10.93
CA PHE A 456 -25.83 10.29 9.85
C PHE A 456 -25.45 8.89 10.36
N VAL A 457 -24.38 8.79 11.12
CA VAL A 457 -23.91 7.48 11.66
C VAL A 457 -24.98 6.86 12.55
N ASP A 458 -25.65 7.64 13.38
CA ASP A 458 -26.69 7.13 14.29
C ASP A 458 -28.02 6.84 13.55
N GLY A 459 -28.39 7.63 12.55
CA GLY A 459 -29.76 7.65 11.99
C GLY A 459 -29.93 7.06 10.60
N PHE A 460 -28.95 7.19 9.70
CA PHE A 460 -29.09 6.72 8.33
C PHE A 460 -29.21 5.21 8.23
N LYS A 461 -30.25 4.74 7.52
CA LYS A 461 -30.50 3.31 7.28
C LYS A 461 -30.64 3.05 5.79
N VAL A 462 -30.01 2.00 5.31
CA VAL A 462 -30.20 1.53 3.93
C VAL A 462 -31.59 0.91 3.81
N SER A 463 -32.41 1.43 2.92
CA SER A 463 -33.78 0.96 2.72
C SER A 463 -33.83 -0.30 1.85
N SER A 464 -34.93 -1.05 1.92
CA SER A 464 -35.16 -2.18 1.02
C SER A 464 -35.16 -1.76 -0.46
N ALA A 465 -35.67 -0.58 -0.79
CA ALA A 465 -35.64 -0.04 -2.15
C ALA A 465 -34.21 0.20 -2.66
N MET A 466 -33.26 0.55 -1.78
CA MET A 466 -31.84 0.65 -2.14
C MET A 466 -31.26 -0.72 -2.43
N ILE A 467 -31.60 -1.74 -1.62
CA ILE A 467 -31.16 -3.13 -1.86
C ILE A 467 -31.74 -3.65 -3.19
N ASP A 468 -33.02 -3.40 -3.47
CA ASP A 468 -33.64 -3.77 -4.74
C ASP A 468 -32.93 -3.10 -5.93
N SER A 469 -32.53 -1.86 -5.79
CA SER A 469 -31.77 -1.13 -6.81
C SER A 469 -30.36 -1.73 -7.02
N ILE A 470 -29.68 -2.16 -5.94
CA ILE A 470 -28.38 -2.85 -6.00
C ILE A 470 -28.54 -4.19 -6.72
N THR A 471 -29.56 -4.97 -6.39
CA THR A 471 -29.80 -6.26 -7.03
C THR A 471 -30.14 -6.10 -8.52
N ALA A 472 -30.98 -5.11 -8.87
CA ALA A 472 -31.28 -4.79 -10.27
C ALA A 472 -30.04 -4.33 -11.05
N LEU A 473 -29.16 -3.53 -10.43
CA LEU A 473 -27.89 -3.15 -11.03
C LEU A 473 -26.98 -4.40 -11.20
N GLY A 474 -26.89 -5.26 -10.18
CA GLY A 474 -26.13 -6.52 -10.25
C GLY A 474 -26.58 -7.40 -11.41
N GLN A 475 -27.88 -7.57 -11.59
CA GLN A 475 -28.43 -8.33 -12.70
C GLN A 475 -28.03 -7.75 -14.08
N ARG A 476 -28.04 -6.43 -14.22
CA ARG A 476 -27.56 -5.75 -15.46
C ARG A 476 -26.08 -5.98 -15.72
N GLU A 477 -25.28 -6.11 -14.67
CA GLU A 477 -23.84 -6.40 -14.75
C GLU A 477 -23.54 -7.93 -14.83
N GLY A 478 -24.59 -8.75 -14.99
CA GLY A 478 -24.45 -10.20 -15.14
C GLY A 478 -24.32 -10.99 -13.84
N VAL A 479 -24.57 -10.37 -12.68
CA VAL A 479 -24.62 -11.07 -11.38
C VAL A 479 -26.03 -11.62 -11.17
N LYS A 480 -26.17 -12.95 -11.22
CA LYS A 480 -27.47 -13.62 -11.05
C LYS A 480 -27.92 -13.51 -9.59
N LEU A 481 -29.14 -12.98 -9.36
CA LEU A 481 -29.71 -12.90 -8.03
C LEU A 481 -29.85 -14.28 -7.38
N ASP A 482 -29.33 -14.40 -6.17
CA ASP A 482 -29.55 -15.51 -5.24
C ASP A 482 -30.11 -14.92 -3.93
N SER A 483 -31.42 -15.10 -3.72
CA SER A 483 -32.11 -14.50 -2.58
C SER A 483 -31.66 -15.06 -1.23
N ALA A 484 -31.24 -16.33 -1.17
CA ALA A 484 -30.75 -16.95 0.06
C ALA A 484 -29.37 -16.36 0.43
N GLN A 485 -28.46 -16.27 -0.55
CA GLN A 485 -27.15 -15.66 -0.34
C GLN A 485 -27.24 -14.15 -0.08
N LEU A 486 -28.19 -13.45 -0.73
CA LEU A 486 -28.47 -12.03 -0.42
C LEU A 486 -28.90 -11.86 1.04
N ALA A 487 -29.76 -12.74 1.55
CA ALA A 487 -30.20 -12.67 2.95
C ALA A 487 -29.03 -12.80 3.93
N VAL A 488 -28.06 -13.68 3.65
CA VAL A 488 -26.82 -13.84 4.43
C VAL A 488 -25.98 -12.56 4.39
N SER A 489 -25.78 -11.98 3.22
CA SER A 489 -24.84 -10.87 3.04
C SER A 489 -25.48 -9.47 3.17
N ARG A 490 -26.80 -9.40 3.33
CA ARG A 490 -27.53 -8.14 3.42
C ARG A 490 -26.97 -7.19 4.50
N PRO A 491 -26.66 -7.65 5.73
CA PRO A 491 -26.10 -6.78 6.76
C PRO A 491 -24.76 -6.12 6.31
N ALA A 492 -23.88 -6.90 5.68
CA ALA A 492 -22.61 -6.38 5.17
C ALA A 492 -22.83 -5.38 4.02
N ILE A 493 -23.73 -5.68 3.08
CA ILE A 493 -24.08 -4.77 1.98
C ILE A 493 -24.63 -3.45 2.52
N GLU A 494 -25.57 -3.50 3.46
CA GLU A 494 -26.17 -2.30 4.07
C GLU A 494 -25.12 -1.44 4.76
N LEU A 495 -24.18 -2.07 5.48
CA LEU A 495 -23.13 -1.36 6.17
C LEU A 495 -22.14 -0.69 5.21
N ILE A 496 -21.70 -1.41 4.17
CA ILE A 496 -20.79 -0.85 3.17
C ILE A 496 -21.44 0.29 2.41
N VAL A 497 -22.71 0.16 2.01
CA VAL A 497 -23.45 1.26 1.36
C VAL A 497 -23.52 2.47 2.28
N LYS A 498 -23.87 2.28 3.56
CA LYS A 498 -23.90 3.37 4.55
C LYS A 498 -22.52 4.00 4.70
N GLY A 499 -21.47 3.21 4.81
CA GLY A 499 -20.10 3.71 4.92
C GLY A 499 -19.66 4.52 3.69
N LEU A 500 -19.94 4.03 2.48
CA LEU A 500 -19.61 4.71 1.23
C LEU A 500 -20.39 6.02 1.07
N VAL A 501 -21.69 6.02 1.38
CA VAL A 501 -22.51 7.23 1.37
C VAL A 501 -21.98 8.25 2.39
N GLY A 502 -21.67 7.80 3.61
CA GLY A 502 -21.10 8.66 4.65
C GLY A 502 -19.76 9.27 4.25
N ARG A 503 -18.87 8.47 3.67
CA ARG A 503 -17.59 8.94 3.13
C ARG A 503 -17.79 10.08 2.11
N ASP A 504 -18.71 9.89 1.17
CA ASP A 504 -18.87 10.80 0.04
C ASP A 504 -19.60 12.10 0.41
N ILE A 505 -20.31 12.16 1.54
CA ILE A 505 -20.96 13.38 2.05
C ILE A 505 -20.20 14.07 3.18
N PHE A 506 -19.35 13.37 3.92
CA PHE A 506 -18.51 13.90 5.01
C PHE A 506 -17.02 13.73 4.70
N GLU A 507 -16.39 12.68 5.22
CA GLU A 507 -14.98 12.42 5.06
C GLU A 507 -14.65 10.91 5.10
N GLN A 508 -13.41 10.55 4.78
CA GLN A 508 -12.95 9.16 4.76
C GLN A 508 -13.10 8.46 6.12
N SER A 509 -12.89 9.16 7.22
CA SER A 509 -13.07 8.63 8.58
C SER A 509 -14.48 8.10 8.84
N THR A 510 -15.51 8.72 8.23
CA THR A 510 -16.91 8.29 8.37
C THR A 510 -17.11 6.85 7.88
N TYR A 511 -16.43 6.45 6.82
CA TYR A 511 -16.48 5.06 6.35
C TYR A 511 -16.05 4.09 7.45
N TYR A 512 -14.88 4.31 8.03
CA TYR A 512 -14.35 3.45 9.08
C TYR A 512 -15.21 3.48 10.34
N ARG A 513 -15.71 4.64 10.74
CA ARG A 513 -16.63 4.76 11.88
C ARG A 513 -17.92 3.93 11.70
N VAL A 514 -18.37 3.76 10.46
CA VAL A 514 -19.55 2.95 10.13
C VAL A 514 -19.21 1.46 10.09
N VAL A 515 -18.08 1.06 9.48
CA VAL A 515 -17.79 -0.36 9.22
C VAL A 515 -17.08 -1.05 10.38
N ASN A 516 -16.22 -0.36 11.12
CA ASN A 516 -15.43 -0.94 12.22
C ASN A 516 -16.27 -1.63 13.31
N PRO A 517 -17.48 -1.17 13.68
CA PRO A 517 -18.30 -1.86 14.70
C PRO A 517 -18.65 -3.31 14.39
N ILE A 518 -18.53 -3.77 13.14
CA ILE A 518 -18.70 -5.22 12.80
C ILE A 518 -17.36 -5.91 12.50
N ASP A 519 -16.27 -5.16 12.40
CA ASP A 519 -14.95 -5.76 12.19
C ASP A 519 -14.50 -6.53 13.44
N PRO A 520 -14.22 -7.85 13.33
CA PRO A 520 -13.85 -8.65 14.50
C PRO A 520 -12.52 -8.19 15.13
N ILE A 521 -11.56 -7.74 14.33
CA ILE A 521 -10.25 -7.29 14.82
C ILE A 521 -10.42 -5.98 15.58
N TYR A 522 -11.14 -5.02 15.01
CA TYR A 522 -11.44 -3.76 15.69
C TYR A 522 -12.18 -3.98 17.02
N ARG A 523 -13.24 -4.81 17.03
CA ARG A 523 -13.98 -5.12 18.27
C ARG A 523 -13.08 -5.74 19.33
N ARG A 524 -12.28 -6.72 18.92
CA ARG A 524 -11.35 -7.37 19.84
C ARG A 524 -10.31 -6.41 20.39
N ALA A 525 -9.78 -5.52 19.55
CA ALA A 525 -8.87 -4.48 19.98
C ALA A 525 -9.50 -3.52 21.00
N LEU A 526 -10.76 -3.12 20.76
CA LEU A 526 -11.53 -2.26 21.66
C LEU A 526 -11.83 -2.96 23.00
N ASP A 527 -12.21 -4.25 22.99
CA ASP A 527 -12.44 -5.03 24.20
C ASP A 527 -11.16 -5.14 25.04
N ILE A 528 -10.01 -5.44 24.40
CA ILE A 528 -8.73 -5.58 25.09
C ILE A 528 -8.27 -4.26 25.70
N ILE A 529 -8.34 -3.16 24.94
CA ILE A 529 -7.82 -1.87 25.41
C ILE A 529 -8.66 -1.31 26.56
N ASN A 530 -9.94 -1.65 26.64
CA ASN A 530 -10.86 -1.22 27.69
C ASN A 530 -10.88 -2.15 28.90
N ASP A 531 -10.29 -3.34 28.84
CA ASP A 531 -10.13 -4.24 29.99
C ASP A 531 -8.66 -4.26 30.43
N GLU A 532 -8.34 -3.47 31.49
CA GLU A 532 -7.00 -3.35 32.03
C GLU A 532 -6.38 -4.69 32.42
N LYS A 533 -7.20 -5.62 32.91
CA LYS A 533 -6.72 -6.96 33.28
C LYS A 533 -6.32 -7.78 32.05
N THR A 534 -7.18 -7.85 31.05
CA THR A 534 -6.91 -8.58 29.81
C THR A 534 -5.71 -7.98 29.09
N TYR A 535 -5.61 -6.63 29.02
CA TYR A 535 -4.48 -5.94 28.44
C TYR A 535 -3.17 -6.29 29.16
N GLY A 536 -3.17 -6.24 30.51
CA GLY A 536 -2.00 -6.58 31.34
C GLY A 536 -1.62 -8.07 31.24
N ASP A 537 -2.58 -8.98 31.26
CA ASP A 537 -2.34 -10.41 31.12
C ASP A 537 -1.69 -10.76 29.78
N LEU A 538 -2.10 -10.12 28.67
CA LEU A 538 -1.48 -10.28 27.35
C LEU A 538 -0.05 -9.73 27.29
N LEU A 539 0.20 -8.57 27.90
CA LEU A 539 1.55 -8.03 28.02
C LEU A 539 2.47 -8.90 28.88
N ASP A 540 1.94 -9.64 29.85
CA ASP A 540 2.68 -10.61 30.66
C ASP A 540 2.86 -11.97 29.97
N GLY A 541 2.30 -12.15 28.77
CA GLY A 541 2.36 -13.42 28.01
C GLY A 541 1.49 -14.54 28.58
N LYS A 542 0.49 -14.19 29.38
CA LYS A 542 -0.52 -15.16 29.84
C LYS A 542 -1.49 -15.45 28.69
N LYS A 543 -1.74 -16.74 28.47
CA LYS A 543 -2.75 -17.13 27.47
C LYS A 543 -4.13 -16.65 27.89
N GLU A 544 -4.91 -16.19 26.93
CA GLU A 544 -6.33 -15.95 27.13
C GLU A 544 -7.00 -17.24 27.62
N LYS A 545 -7.82 -17.11 28.64
CA LYS A 545 -8.71 -18.22 29.02
C LYS A 545 -9.83 -18.28 27.98
N GLU A 546 -9.92 -19.39 27.26
CA GLU A 546 -11.03 -19.68 26.35
C GLU A 546 -12.40 -19.49 27.01
#